data_4d22427021990f45b7ec5d061571551f
#
_entry.id   4d22427021990f45b7ec5d061571551f
#
_cell.length_a   1.000
_cell.length_b   1.000
_cell.length_c   1.000
_cell.angle_alpha   90.00
_cell.angle_beta   90.00
_cell.angle_gamma   90.00
#
_symmetry.space_group_name_H-M   'P 1'
#
loop_
_entity.id
_entity.type
_entity.pdbx_description
1 polymer ?
#
loop_
_entity_poly.entity_id
_entity_poly.type
_entity_poly.pdbx_seq_one_letter_code
_entity_poly.pdbx_strand_id
1 'polypeptide(L)'
;MLNMNNEEALAVIFANSYDALIPEMVSERLMASIPFAGRYRLCDFLISSMVHSGIDNISLIVKKNYHSLMDHLGSGQEFDLARKNGGINIVPPYAQKQIKVYEGRVEAIESLKGYLRKCTQKYVIMADANYVFNFDFRELIEAHKSTGADITAMYRKQEVPKVFLRPNGNNDELYYTFDIADGRIKKIYINARDMGKVNFGMNIYIMEKEKLIRIVDDAFVHGYSYFTRDLMAANTDSLNIQGYEYTGYASQITDMKSYFEENMKLLDEDNRAALFKSGNSIYTKIRDDNPTRYINGSKAKNVMVADGCVIEGTVENSVLSRGVKIGKNAKVKNCILLQDTVIEDGANLE
;
A
#
# COMPACT_ATOMS: atom_id res chain seq x y z
N MET A 1 -28.64 10.86 5.79
CA MET A 1 -27.25 10.50 5.38
C MET A 1 -26.60 11.78 4.91
N LEU A 2 -25.76 12.38 5.73
CA LEU A 2 -24.99 13.56 5.38
C LEU A 2 -23.92 13.15 4.38
N ASN A 3 -23.94 13.74 3.19
CA ASN A 3 -22.83 13.69 2.23
C ASN A 3 -21.64 14.39 2.87
N MET A 4 -20.85 13.64 3.62
CA MET A 4 -19.56 14.11 4.13
C MET A 4 -18.49 13.74 3.11
N ASN A 5 -18.50 14.41 1.95
CA ASN A 5 -17.28 14.47 1.13
C ASN A 5 -16.25 15.21 1.97
N ASN A 6 -15.23 14.51 2.41
CA ASN A 6 -14.11 15.13 3.10
C ASN A 6 -13.19 15.79 2.05
N GLU A 7 -13.67 16.89 1.46
CA GLU A 7 -12.89 17.67 0.49
C GLU A 7 -11.65 18.34 1.12
N GLU A 8 -11.37 18.05 2.39
CA GLU A 8 -10.27 18.68 3.12
C GLU A 8 -8.90 18.10 2.77
N ALA A 9 -8.81 16.83 2.35
CA ALA A 9 -7.56 16.17 2.07
C ALA A 9 -7.51 15.53 0.67
N LEU A 10 -6.33 15.56 0.07
CA LEU A 10 -5.97 14.74 -1.10
C LEU A 10 -4.89 13.73 -0.72
N ALA A 11 -4.72 12.70 -1.55
CA ALA A 11 -3.72 11.66 -1.31
C ALA A 11 -2.64 11.62 -2.40
N VAL A 12 -1.41 11.31 -1.97
CA VAL A 12 -0.27 11.03 -2.84
C VAL A 12 0.30 9.67 -2.47
N ILE A 13 0.18 8.69 -3.35
CA ILE A 13 0.64 7.32 -3.14
C ILE A 13 1.93 7.08 -3.92
N PHE A 14 2.97 6.62 -3.24
CA PHE A 14 4.23 6.21 -3.85
C PHE A 14 4.17 4.73 -4.22
N ALA A 15 3.87 4.45 -5.48
CA ALA A 15 3.49 3.11 -5.93
C ALA A 15 4.66 2.13 -6.11
N ASN A 16 5.90 2.64 -6.24
CA ASN A 16 7.12 1.85 -6.41
C ASN A 16 7.97 1.71 -5.14
N SER A 17 7.51 2.22 -3.98
CA SER A 17 8.26 2.08 -2.74
C SER A 17 8.47 0.61 -2.39
N TYR A 18 9.71 0.26 -2.04
CA TYR A 18 10.12 -1.11 -1.68
C TYR A 18 10.12 -2.14 -2.82
N ASP A 19 10.02 -1.73 -4.09
CA ASP A 19 10.16 -2.66 -5.23
C ASP A 19 11.44 -3.52 -5.13
N ALA A 20 12.55 -2.92 -4.70
CA ALA A 20 13.86 -3.60 -4.63
C ALA A 20 13.90 -4.78 -3.64
N LEU A 21 12.97 -4.83 -2.68
CA LEU A 21 12.93 -5.88 -1.66
C LEU A 21 12.21 -7.15 -2.11
N ILE A 22 11.42 -7.08 -3.19
CA ILE A 22 10.64 -8.20 -3.73
C ILE A 22 10.78 -8.31 -5.26
N PRO A 23 12.01 -8.43 -5.79
CA PRO A 23 12.29 -8.38 -7.22
C PRO A 23 11.56 -9.48 -8.02
N GLU A 24 11.26 -10.62 -7.40
CA GLU A 24 10.55 -11.73 -8.01
C GLU A 24 9.12 -11.37 -8.44
N MET A 25 8.49 -10.41 -7.76
CA MET A 25 7.11 -10.00 -8.03
C MET A 25 7.00 -8.72 -8.86
N VAL A 26 8.09 -7.97 -9.03
CA VAL A 26 8.09 -6.64 -9.65
C VAL A 26 8.88 -6.54 -10.96
N SER A 27 9.24 -7.68 -11.57
CA SER A 27 9.89 -7.70 -12.89
C SER A 27 9.04 -7.00 -13.96
N GLU A 28 7.73 -7.24 -13.97
CA GLU A 28 6.77 -6.72 -14.95
C GLU A 28 5.70 -5.80 -14.35
N ARG A 29 5.81 -5.51 -13.05
CA ARG A 29 4.85 -4.68 -12.30
C ARG A 29 5.56 -3.91 -11.19
N LEU A 30 4.83 -3.12 -10.44
CA LEU A 30 5.35 -2.38 -9.29
C LEU A 30 4.66 -2.85 -7.99
N MET A 31 5.19 -2.47 -6.83
CA MET A 31 4.70 -2.88 -5.51
C MET A 31 3.17 -2.72 -5.38
N ALA A 32 2.64 -1.54 -5.70
CA ALA A 32 1.21 -1.27 -5.59
C ALA A 32 0.31 -2.21 -6.39
N SER A 33 0.83 -2.85 -7.45
CA SER A 33 0.08 -3.76 -8.32
C SER A 33 0.35 -5.24 -8.06
N ILE A 34 1.07 -5.60 -6.99
CA ILE A 34 1.25 -7.00 -6.58
C ILE A 34 -0.12 -7.60 -6.22
N PRO A 35 -0.48 -8.79 -6.79
CA PRO A 35 -1.71 -9.50 -6.45
C PRO A 35 -1.73 -9.92 -4.97
N PHE A 36 -2.86 -9.77 -4.30
CA PHE A 36 -3.03 -10.13 -2.90
C PHE A 36 -4.44 -10.68 -2.64
N ALA A 37 -4.57 -11.63 -1.70
CA ALA A 37 -5.86 -12.21 -1.31
C ALA A 37 -6.69 -12.73 -2.50
N GLY A 38 -6.05 -13.35 -3.49
CA GLY A 38 -6.66 -14.01 -4.63
C GLY A 38 -7.18 -13.08 -5.74
N ARG A 39 -7.81 -11.96 -5.43
CA ARG A 39 -8.44 -11.08 -6.42
C ARG A 39 -8.02 -9.61 -6.37
N TYR A 40 -7.40 -9.18 -5.29
CA TYR A 40 -7.03 -7.79 -5.03
C TYR A 40 -5.59 -7.50 -5.46
N ARG A 41 -5.23 -6.22 -5.43
CA ARG A 41 -3.85 -5.73 -5.48
C ARG A 41 -3.56 -4.88 -4.26
N LEU A 42 -2.30 -4.70 -3.88
CA LEU A 42 -1.94 -3.98 -2.67
C LEU A 42 -2.53 -2.57 -2.62
N CYS A 43 -2.56 -1.85 -3.75
CA CYS A 43 -3.14 -0.50 -3.82
C CYS A 43 -4.65 -0.46 -3.52
N ASP A 44 -5.38 -1.56 -3.76
CA ASP A 44 -6.83 -1.58 -3.59
C ASP A 44 -7.24 -1.27 -2.15
N PHE A 45 -6.49 -1.78 -1.18
CA PHE A 45 -6.75 -1.58 0.25
C PHE A 45 -6.55 -0.13 0.67
N LEU A 46 -5.47 0.48 0.22
CA LEU A 46 -5.15 1.87 0.53
C LEU A 46 -6.14 2.83 -0.15
N ILE A 47 -6.41 2.63 -1.44
CA ILE A 47 -7.37 3.45 -2.20
C ILE A 47 -8.77 3.32 -1.60
N SER A 48 -9.23 2.10 -1.29
CA SER A 48 -10.54 1.88 -0.69
C SER A 48 -10.67 2.56 0.67
N SER A 49 -9.63 2.47 1.52
CA SER A 49 -9.59 3.16 2.81
C SER A 49 -9.69 4.68 2.66
N MET A 50 -9.01 5.25 1.66
CA MET A 50 -9.07 6.68 1.34
C MET A 50 -10.47 7.09 0.87
N VAL A 51 -11.05 6.34 -0.08
CA VAL A 51 -12.38 6.62 -0.63
C VAL A 51 -13.46 6.55 0.45
N HIS A 52 -13.44 5.52 1.30
CA HIS A 52 -14.37 5.42 2.44
C HIS A 52 -14.21 6.54 3.46
N SER A 53 -13.04 7.15 3.51
CA SER A 53 -12.77 8.33 4.33
C SER A 53 -13.17 9.66 3.66
N GLY A 54 -13.74 9.60 2.43
CA GLY A 54 -14.14 10.77 1.65
C GLY A 54 -12.99 11.46 0.90
N ILE A 55 -11.82 10.81 0.79
CA ILE A 55 -10.68 11.31 0.01
C ILE A 55 -10.84 10.79 -1.41
N ASP A 56 -11.24 11.66 -2.32
CA ASP A 56 -11.58 11.33 -3.70
C ASP A 56 -10.62 11.93 -4.74
N ASN A 57 -9.56 12.57 -4.31
CA ASN A 57 -8.49 13.10 -5.14
C ASN A 57 -7.19 12.36 -4.79
N ILE A 58 -6.82 11.35 -5.60
CA ILE A 58 -5.71 10.43 -5.33
C ILE A 58 -4.73 10.46 -6.49
N SER A 59 -3.50 10.87 -6.21
CA SER A 59 -2.38 10.84 -7.16
C SER A 59 -1.46 9.66 -6.84
N LEU A 60 -1.21 8.80 -7.84
CA LEU A 60 -0.24 7.71 -7.73
C LEU A 60 1.03 8.08 -8.49
N ILE A 61 2.11 8.28 -7.77
CA ILE A 61 3.44 8.52 -8.35
C ILE A 61 4.04 7.16 -8.72
N VAL A 62 4.41 7.01 -9.99
CA VAL A 62 4.98 5.78 -10.55
C VAL A 62 6.34 6.05 -11.16
N LYS A 63 7.25 5.05 -11.14
CA LYS A 63 8.61 5.15 -11.73
C LYS A 63 8.75 4.27 -12.96
N LYS A 64 8.50 2.99 -12.83
CA LYS A 64 8.68 1.96 -13.86
C LYS A 64 7.62 0.87 -13.72
N ASN A 65 7.48 0.01 -14.73
CA ASN A 65 6.62 -1.17 -14.73
C ASN A 65 5.14 -0.90 -14.34
N TYR A 66 4.62 0.30 -14.65
CA TYR A 66 3.30 0.74 -14.19
C TYR A 66 2.15 0.38 -15.12
N HIS A 67 2.40 -0.28 -16.25
CA HIS A 67 1.35 -0.66 -17.22
C HIS A 67 0.27 -1.53 -16.54
N SER A 68 0.69 -2.53 -15.77
CA SER A 68 -0.22 -3.40 -15.02
C SER A 68 -1.09 -2.63 -14.00
N LEU A 69 -0.55 -1.58 -13.38
CA LEU A 69 -1.31 -0.71 -12.49
C LEU A 69 -2.34 0.12 -13.25
N MET A 70 -1.95 0.71 -14.38
CA MET A 70 -2.87 1.47 -15.24
C MET A 70 -4.03 0.61 -15.73
N ASP A 71 -3.74 -0.62 -16.20
CA ASP A 71 -4.79 -1.56 -16.61
C ASP A 71 -5.73 -1.92 -15.45
N HIS A 72 -5.19 -2.07 -14.25
CA HIS A 72 -5.99 -2.40 -13.07
C HIS A 72 -6.91 -1.27 -12.63
N LEU A 73 -6.38 -0.06 -12.54
CA LEU A 73 -7.13 1.10 -12.06
C LEU A 73 -8.11 1.66 -13.12
N GLY A 74 -7.78 1.50 -14.41
CA GLY A 74 -8.60 1.99 -15.52
C GLY A 74 -8.95 3.47 -15.38
N SER A 75 -10.23 3.78 -15.47
CA SER A 75 -10.77 5.13 -15.24
C SER A 75 -11.06 5.46 -13.76
N GLY A 76 -10.81 4.54 -12.85
CA GLY A 76 -11.18 4.66 -11.44
C GLY A 76 -12.65 4.35 -11.13
N GLN A 77 -13.44 3.90 -12.12
CA GLN A 77 -14.88 3.64 -11.94
C GLN A 77 -15.15 2.61 -10.85
N GLU A 78 -14.37 1.53 -10.82
CA GLU A 78 -14.52 0.44 -9.86
C GLU A 78 -14.20 0.86 -8.40
N PHE A 79 -13.58 2.02 -8.25
CA PHE A 79 -13.21 2.62 -6.96
C PHE A 79 -14.09 3.82 -6.59
N ASP A 80 -15.18 4.08 -7.32
CA ASP A 80 -15.98 5.30 -7.19
C ASP A 80 -15.17 6.60 -7.37
N LEU A 81 -14.15 6.57 -8.23
CA LEU A 81 -13.22 7.66 -8.51
C LEU A 81 -13.26 8.18 -9.95
N ALA A 82 -14.27 7.79 -10.74
CA ALA A 82 -14.52 8.33 -12.08
C ALA A 82 -15.24 9.69 -11.98
N ARG A 83 -14.53 10.74 -11.59
CA ARG A 83 -15.09 12.06 -11.28
C ARG A 83 -14.53 13.15 -12.20
N LYS A 84 -15.28 14.23 -12.40
CA LYS A 84 -14.83 15.39 -13.20
C LYS A 84 -13.73 16.19 -12.49
N ASN A 85 -13.82 16.29 -11.16
CA ASN A 85 -12.84 16.96 -10.31
C ASN A 85 -12.32 15.93 -9.30
N GLY A 86 -11.01 15.80 -9.17
CA GLY A 86 -10.38 14.75 -8.37
C GLY A 86 -10.24 13.43 -9.15
N GLY A 87 -10.56 12.31 -8.51
CA GLY A 87 -10.40 10.97 -9.07
C GLY A 87 -8.98 10.44 -8.98
N ILE A 88 -8.66 9.43 -9.80
CA ILE A 88 -7.32 8.81 -9.86
C ILE A 88 -6.47 9.55 -10.90
N ASN A 89 -5.29 10.01 -10.45
CA ASN A 89 -4.29 10.62 -11.31
C ASN A 89 -2.98 9.80 -11.23
N ILE A 90 -2.57 9.18 -12.33
CA ILE A 90 -1.29 8.46 -12.41
C ILE A 90 -0.23 9.42 -12.94
N VAL A 91 0.85 9.60 -12.16
CA VAL A 91 1.91 10.57 -12.40
C VAL A 91 3.21 9.84 -12.76
N PRO A 92 3.50 9.65 -14.07
CA PRO A 92 4.74 9.03 -14.52
C PRO A 92 5.92 10.02 -14.46
N PRO A 93 7.18 9.53 -14.40
CA PRO A 93 8.37 10.37 -14.26
C PRO A 93 8.63 11.28 -15.45
N TYR A 94 8.07 10.96 -16.61
CA TYR A 94 8.30 11.69 -17.87
C TYR A 94 7.27 12.80 -18.14
N ALA A 95 6.42 13.13 -17.18
CA ALA A 95 5.44 14.21 -17.33
C ALA A 95 6.07 15.62 -17.34
N GLN A 96 7.40 15.74 -17.21
CA GLN A 96 8.14 17.00 -17.17
C GLN A 96 9.25 17.10 -18.23
N LYS A 97 9.78 18.32 -18.42
CA LYS A 97 10.80 18.67 -19.44
C LYS A 97 12.15 17.94 -19.30
N GLN A 98 12.43 17.30 -18.16
CA GLN A 98 13.65 16.53 -17.92
C GLN A 98 13.31 15.08 -17.69
N ILE A 99 13.98 14.19 -18.44
CA ILE A 99 13.86 12.73 -18.30
C ILE A 99 14.74 12.30 -17.12
N LYS A 100 14.23 12.44 -15.90
CA LYS A 100 14.90 11.92 -14.71
C LYS A 100 13.93 11.08 -13.89
N VAL A 101 14.32 9.86 -13.57
CA VAL A 101 13.59 9.01 -12.61
C VAL A 101 13.84 9.59 -11.22
N TYR A 102 12.80 9.79 -10.44
CA TYR A 102 12.91 10.31 -9.08
C TYR A 102 13.78 9.41 -8.21
N GLU A 103 14.77 9.97 -7.54
CA GLU A 103 15.57 9.24 -6.54
C GLU A 103 14.79 9.13 -5.22
N GLY A 104 14.12 10.21 -4.81
CA GLY A 104 13.38 10.26 -3.57
C GLY A 104 12.03 10.94 -3.67
N ARG A 105 11.34 11.04 -2.53
CA ARG A 105 10.00 11.64 -2.45
C ARG A 105 9.99 13.13 -2.68
N VAL A 106 11.06 13.85 -2.33
CA VAL A 106 11.17 15.30 -2.52
C VAL A 106 11.07 15.63 -4.01
N GLU A 107 11.87 14.97 -4.85
CA GLU A 107 11.83 15.16 -6.31
C GLU A 107 10.47 14.76 -6.90
N ALA A 108 9.88 13.69 -6.41
CA ALA A 108 8.57 13.22 -6.86
C ALA A 108 7.46 14.23 -6.54
N ILE A 109 7.46 14.82 -5.35
CA ILE A 109 6.49 15.83 -4.94
C ILE A 109 6.74 17.14 -5.69
N GLU A 110 8.02 17.52 -5.90
CA GLU A 110 8.37 18.69 -6.73
C GLU A 110 7.73 18.60 -8.12
N SER A 111 7.76 17.41 -8.73
CA SER A 111 7.12 17.18 -10.02
C SER A 111 5.59 17.35 -9.99
N LEU A 112 4.95 17.05 -8.85
CA LEU A 112 3.52 17.15 -8.65
C LEU A 112 3.06 18.55 -8.22
N LYS A 113 3.98 19.43 -7.84
CA LYS A 113 3.71 20.75 -7.25
C LYS A 113 2.74 21.61 -8.07
N GLY A 114 2.91 21.60 -9.41
CA GLY A 114 2.01 22.34 -10.32
C GLY A 114 0.56 21.86 -10.26
N TYR A 115 0.34 20.57 -10.00
CA TYR A 115 -0.97 20.01 -9.77
C TYR A 115 -1.48 20.35 -8.35
N LEU A 116 -0.66 20.15 -7.33
CA LEU A 116 -1.01 20.46 -5.94
C LEU A 116 -1.51 21.89 -5.75
N ARG A 117 -0.85 22.88 -6.43
CA ARG A 117 -1.28 24.29 -6.39
C ARG A 117 -2.66 24.55 -6.96
N LYS A 118 -3.17 23.69 -7.85
CA LYS A 118 -4.51 23.79 -8.44
C LYS A 118 -5.59 23.10 -7.59
N CYS A 119 -5.19 22.21 -6.69
CA CYS A 119 -6.11 21.50 -5.81
C CYS A 119 -6.66 22.43 -4.71
N THR A 120 -7.92 22.24 -4.36
CA THR A 120 -8.61 23.02 -3.32
C THR A 120 -8.39 22.47 -1.92
N GLN A 121 -8.02 21.20 -1.80
CA GLN A 121 -7.82 20.50 -0.53
C GLN A 121 -6.74 21.17 0.33
N LYS A 122 -6.98 21.23 1.64
CA LYS A 122 -6.07 21.83 2.60
C LYS A 122 -4.91 20.91 2.97
N TYR A 123 -5.19 19.62 3.13
CA TYR A 123 -4.23 18.64 3.62
C TYR A 123 -3.78 17.69 2.50
N VAL A 124 -2.56 17.16 2.63
CA VAL A 124 -2.01 16.09 1.79
C VAL A 124 -1.68 14.90 2.68
N ILE A 125 -2.21 13.73 2.32
CA ILE A 125 -1.81 12.45 2.91
C ILE A 125 -0.87 11.77 1.92
N MET A 126 0.36 11.50 2.37
CA MET A 126 1.37 10.76 1.63
C MET A 126 1.45 9.35 2.17
N ALA A 127 1.46 8.33 1.30
CA ALA A 127 1.49 6.93 1.72
C ALA A 127 2.27 6.04 0.76
N ASP A 128 2.91 4.98 1.30
CA ASP A 128 3.44 3.87 0.51
C ASP A 128 2.37 2.78 0.32
N ALA A 129 2.46 2.04 -0.79
CA ALA A 129 1.46 1.04 -1.16
C ALA A 129 1.82 -0.40 -0.70
N ASN A 130 2.75 -0.58 0.23
CA ASN A 130 3.19 -1.89 0.71
C ASN A 130 2.46 -2.39 1.98
N TYR A 131 1.49 -1.64 2.46
CA TYR A 131 0.62 -2.03 3.58
C TYR A 131 -0.77 -2.42 3.10
N VAL A 132 -1.29 -3.49 3.67
CA VAL A 132 -2.67 -3.96 3.50
C VAL A 132 -3.41 -3.77 4.82
N PHE A 133 -4.37 -2.88 4.83
CA PHE A 133 -5.21 -2.55 6.00
C PHE A 133 -6.56 -1.97 5.54
N ASN A 134 -7.48 -1.83 6.47
CA ASN A 134 -8.76 -1.15 6.25
C ASN A 134 -8.93 -0.11 7.36
N PHE A 135 -8.58 1.14 7.02
CA PHE A 135 -8.45 2.25 7.98
C PHE A 135 -9.32 3.44 7.59
N ASP A 136 -9.88 4.12 8.58
CA ASP A 136 -10.60 5.37 8.39
C ASP A 136 -9.63 6.56 8.56
N PHE A 137 -9.21 7.14 7.44
CA PHE A 137 -8.29 8.28 7.44
C PHE A 137 -8.86 9.55 8.09
N ARG A 138 -10.17 9.62 8.36
CA ARG A 138 -10.75 10.72 9.14
C ARG A 138 -10.15 10.78 10.52
N GLU A 139 -9.85 9.64 11.15
CA GLU A 139 -9.18 9.57 12.44
C GLU A 139 -7.80 10.24 12.41
N LEU A 140 -7.01 9.98 11.36
CA LEU A 140 -5.68 10.58 11.19
C LEU A 140 -5.79 12.11 10.94
N ILE A 141 -6.76 12.54 10.13
CA ILE A 141 -7.00 13.97 9.86
C ILE A 141 -7.39 14.71 11.12
N GLU A 142 -8.32 14.17 11.92
CA GLU A 142 -8.74 14.79 13.18
C GLU A 142 -7.62 14.79 14.22
N ALA A 143 -6.82 13.73 14.32
CA ALA A 143 -5.65 13.71 15.19
C ALA A 143 -4.63 14.79 14.80
N HIS A 144 -4.38 14.97 13.50
CA HIS A 144 -3.51 16.02 13.00
C HIS A 144 -4.02 17.42 13.34
N LYS A 145 -5.32 17.67 13.12
CA LYS A 145 -5.97 18.95 13.42
C LYS A 145 -5.94 19.27 14.91
N SER A 146 -6.26 18.28 15.75
CA SER A 146 -6.37 18.47 17.21
C SER A 146 -5.03 18.80 17.89
N THR A 147 -3.93 18.29 17.34
CA THR A 147 -2.58 18.54 17.88
C THR A 147 -1.92 19.81 17.34
N GLY A 148 -2.50 20.42 16.28
CA GLY A 148 -1.88 21.54 15.57
C GLY A 148 -0.50 21.18 15.02
N ALA A 149 -0.32 19.93 14.64
CA ALA A 149 0.95 19.43 14.16
C ALA A 149 1.35 20.04 12.81
N ASP A 150 2.65 20.14 12.57
CA ASP A 150 3.17 20.43 11.23
C ASP A 150 3.12 19.20 10.34
N ILE A 151 3.47 18.05 10.94
CA ILE A 151 3.43 16.73 10.29
C ILE A 151 2.89 15.74 11.33
N THR A 152 1.96 14.87 10.93
CA THR A 152 1.63 13.69 11.72
C THR A 152 2.08 12.45 10.96
N ALA A 153 2.90 11.61 11.61
CA ALA A 153 3.44 10.38 11.06
C ALA A 153 2.78 9.16 11.70
N MET A 154 2.25 8.26 10.87
CA MET A 154 1.64 7.02 11.33
C MET A 154 2.70 5.97 11.63
N TYR A 155 2.56 5.27 12.76
CA TYR A 155 3.48 4.21 13.18
C TYR A 155 2.77 3.03 13.82
N ARG A 156 3.48 1.90 13.92
CA ARG A 156 3.04 0.71 14.66
C ARG A 156 4.12 0.27 15.64
N LYS A 157 3.71 -0.30 16.75
CA LYS A 157 4.62 -1.01 17.68
C LYS A 157 4.84 -2.43 17.18
N GLN A 158 5.95 -2.67 16.52
CA GLN A 158 6.33 -3.97 15.96
C GLN A 158 7.84 -4.19 15.98
N GLU A 159 8.27 -5.42 15.75
CA GLU A 159 9.67 -5.68 15.45
C GLU A 159 10.03 -5.19 14.05
N VAL A 160 11.30 -4.81 13.85
CA VAL A 160 11.81 -4.46 12.53
C VAL A 160 11.76 -5.72 11.63
N PRO A 161 11.13 -5.68 10.46
CA PRO A 161 11.10 -6.82 9.55
C PRO A 161 12.50 -7.31 9.20
N LYS A 162 12.72 -8.64 9.26
CA LYS A 162 14.04 -9.26 9.13
C LYS A 162 14.75 -8.92 7.83
N VAL A 163 14.01 -8.62 6.76
CA VAL A 163 14.59 -8.22 5.47
C VAL A 163 15.47 -6.98 5.58
N PHE A 164 15.10 -6.01 6.43
CA PHE A 164 15.88 -4.79 6.66
C PHE A 164 17.13 -5.01 7.52
N LEU A 165 17.21 -6.12 8.23
CA LEU A 165 18.33 -6.44 9.13
C LEU A 165 19.43 -7.30 8.46
N ARG A 166 19.27 -7.68 7.19
CA ARG A 166 20.25 -8.52 6.45
C ARG A 166 21.58 -7.78 6.27
N PRO A 167 22.74 -8.44 6.56
CA PRO A 167 24.05 -7.77 6.54
C PRO A 167 24.50 -7.28 5.16
N ASN A 168 24.03 -7.89 4.08
CA ASN A 168 24.48 -7.67 2.70
C ASN A 168 23.37 -7.16 1.78
N GLY A 169 22.27 -6.66 2.33
CA GLY A 169 21.25 -6.00 1.50
C GLY A 169 21.80 -4.69 0.98
N ASN A 170 21.89 -4.51 -0.34
CA ASN A 170 21.84 -3.19 -0.97
C ASN A 170 20.46 -2.60 -0.62
N ASN A 171 20.28 -2.21 0.64
CA ASN A 171 19.06 -1.61 1.11
C ASN A 171 19.10 -0.12 0.77
N ASP A 172 18.91 0.20 -0.50
CA ASP A 172 18.56 1.56 -0.93
C ASP A 172 17.19 1.98 -0.35
N GLU A 173 16.42 1.00 0.16
CA GLU A 173 15.13 1.23 0.80
C GLU A 173 15.32 1.53 2.29
N LEU A 174 14.90 2.73 2.68
CA LEU A 174 15.01 3.21 4.06
C LEU A 174 13.77 2.84 4.87
N TYR A 175 13.99 2.45 6.12
CA TYR A 175 12.93 2.39 7.14
C TYR A 175 13.25 3.31 8.30
N TYR A 176 12.23 3.67 9.05
CA TYR A 176 12.31 4.66 10.11
C TYR A 176 11.69 4.14 11.39
N THR A 177 12.34 4.41 12.51
CA THR A 177 11.79 4.17 13.84
C THR A 177 11.77 5.48 14.62
N PHE A 178 10.79 5.63 15.52
CA PHE A 178 10.51 6.89 16.18
C PHE A 178 10.71 6.78 17.69
N ASP A 179 11.41 7.76 18.25
CA ASP A 179 11.38 8.04 19.68
C ASP A 179 10.28 9.07 19.95
N ILE A 180 9.29 8.68 20.76
CA ILE A 180 8.05 9.45 20.96
C ILE A 180 7.89 9.74 22.45
N ALA A 181 7.74 11.02 22.80
CA ALA A 181 7.39 11.47 24.12
C ALA A 181 6.19 12.43 24.06
N ASP A 182 5.17 12.17 24.87
CA ASP A 182 3.93 12.94 24.92
C ASP A 182 3.24 13.12 23.55
N GLY A 183 3.23 12.05 22.74
CA GLY A 183 2.68 12.04 21.39
C GLY A 183 3.59 12.68 20.32
N ARG A 184 4.61 13.45 20.72
CA ARG A 184 5.55 14.12 19.82
C ARG A 184 6.73 13.23 19.49
N ILE A 185 7.08 13.14 18.21
CA ILE A 185 8.29 12.49 17.72
C ILE A 185 9.48 13.40 18.04
N LYS A 186 10.35 12.94 18.95
CA LYS A 186 11.54 13.65 19.40
C LYS A 186 12.76 13.32 18.57
N LYS A 187 12.81 12.06 18.05
CA LYS A 187 13.92 11.61 17.24
C LYS A 187 13.44 10.57 16.21
N ILE A 188 14.03 10.63 15.04
CA ILE A 188 13.81 9.68 13.96
C ILE A 188 15.12 8.95 13.70
N TYR A 189 15.09 7.63 13.83
CA TYR A 189 16.23 6.78 13.52
C TYR A 189 16.04 6.18 12.12
N ILE A 190 17.12 6.15 11.36
CA ILE A 190 17.15 5.66 9.99
C ILE A 190 17.90 4.33 10.00
N ASN A 191 17.24 3.26 9.54
CA ASN A 191 17.80 1.92 9.47
C ASN A 191 18.42 1.44 10.80
N ALA A 192 17.80 1.82 11.94
CA ALA A 192 18.27 1.45 13.26
C ALA A 192 18.12 -0.06 13.48
N ARG A 193 19.20 -0.72 13.88
CA ARG A 193 19.22 -2.17 14.14
C ARG A 193 18.81 -2.49 15.58
N ASP A 194 17.63 -2.06 15.96
CA ASP A 194 17.09 -2.33 17.30
C ASP A 194 16.53 -3.76 17.39
N MET A 195 16.78 -4.38 18.55
CA MET A 195 16.22 -5.68 18.91
C MET A 195 14.95 -5.44 19.75
N GLY A 196 13.83 -5.99 19.30
CA GLY A 196 12.55 -5.90 20.02
C GLY A 196 11.51 -5.02 19.32
N LYS A 197 10.46 -4.69 20.05
CA LYS A 197 9.36 -3.84 19.53
C LYS A 197 9.77 -2.38 19.55
N VAL A 198 9.67 -1.73 18.41
CA VAL A 198 9.96 -0.31 18.20
C VAL A 198 8.73 0.41 17.62
N ASN A 199 8.70 1.73 17.70
CA ASN A 199 7.70 2.53 16.98
C ASN A 199 8.11 2.61 15.51
N PHE A 200 7.68 1.62 14.72
CA PHE A 200 8.05 1.47 13.32
C PHE A 200 7.17 2.36 12.44
N GLY A 201 7.78 3.27 11.68
CA GLY A 201 7.08 4.18 10.78
C GLY A 201 6.42 3.46 9.61
N MET A 202 5.14 3.72 9.40
CA MET A 202 4.37 3.13 8.29
C MET A 202 4.57 3.87 6.96
N ASN A 203 5.37 4.95 6.94
CA ASN A 203 5.52 5.85 5.79
C ASN A 203 4.19 6.48 5.31
N ILE A 204 3.28 6.68 6.24
CA ILE A 204 2.04 7.42 6.04
C ILE A 204 2.14 8.72 6.83
N TYR A 205 2.00 9.84 6.13
CA TYR A 205 2.16 11.19 6.69
C TYR A 205 1.00 12.07 6.28
N ILE A 206 0.57 12.97 7.16
CA ILE A 206 -0.36 14.05 6.82
C ILE A 206 0.25 15.39 7.19
N MET A 207 0.05 16.40 6.35
CA MET A 207 0.44 17.78 6.59
C MET A 207 -0.37 18.75 5.74
N GLU A 208 -0.31 20.05 6.05
CA GLU A 208 -0.91 21.09 5.21
C GLU A 208 -0.22 21.17 3.84
N LYS A 209 -1.00 21.23 2.77
CA LYS A 209 -0.53 21.29 1.38
C LYS A 209 0.42 22.46 1.13
N GLU A 210 0.06 23.65 1.57
CA GLU A 210 0.89 24.85 1.38
C GLU A 210 2.23 24.74 2.12
N LYS A 211 2.23 24.08 3.29
CA LYS A 211 3.46 23.80 4.03
C LYS A 211 4.32 22.76 3.32
N LEU A 212 3.71 21.69 2.79
CA LEU A 212 4.42 20.70 1.98
C LEU A 212 5.11 21.35 0.79
N ILE A 213 4.40 22.19 0.03
CA ILE A 213 4.96 22.88 -1.13
C ILE A 213 6.19 23.73 -0.74
N ARG A 214 6.09 24.52 0.34
CA ARG A 214 7.20 25.37 0.80
C ARG A 214 8.41 24.53 1.25
N ILE A 215 8.18 23.47 2.02
CA ILE A 215 9.26 22.61 2.49
C ILE A 215 9.94 21.89 1.32
N VAL A 216 9.19 21.46 0.31
CA VAL A 216 9.75 20.80 -0.87
C VAL A 216 10.51 21.80 -1.76
N ASP A 217 10.01 23.04 -1.93
CA ASP A 217 10.75 24.09 -2.65
C ASP A 217 12.12 24.36 -2.02
N ASP A 218 12.17 24.49 -0.69
CA ASP A 218 13.41 24.69 0.07
C ASP A 218 14.35 23.47 -0.04
N ALA A 219 13.82 22.27 0.18
CA ALA A 219 14.55 21.03 0.08
C ALA A 219 15.17 20.78 -1.30
N PHE A 220 14.43 21.09 -2.35
CA PHE A 220 14.89 20.92 -3.72
C PHE A 220 16.09 21.83 -4.03
N VAL A 221 16.05 23.07 -3.56
CA VAL A 221 17.17 24.02 -3.69
C VAL A 221 18.43 23.52 -2.97
N HIS A 222 18.27 22.84 -1.83
CA HIS A 222 19.40 22.26 -1.06
C HIS A 222 19.84 20.88 -1.55
N GLY A 223 19.21 20.30 -2.58
CA GLY A 223 19.56 18.98 -3.13
C GLY A 223 19.13 17.81 -2.26
N TYR A 224 18.12 17.99 -1.39
CA TYR A 224 17.57 16.93 -0.57
C TYR A 224 16.66 16.02 -1.42
N SER A 225 16.79 14.71 -1.24
CA SER A 225 16.01 13.70 -1.97
C SER A 225 15.00 12.98 -1.11
N TYR A 226 15.34 12.67 0.15
CA TYR A 226 14.53 11.83 1.02
C TYR A 226 13.74 12.66 2.05
N PHE A 227 12.42 12.65 1.92
CA PHE A 227 11.52 13.43 2.77
C PHE A 227 11.71 13.16 4.28
N THR A 228 11.72 11.89 4.69
CA THR A 228 11.84 11.55 6.11
C THR A 228 13.27 11.71 6.62
N ARG A 229 14.28 11.28 5.85
CA ARG A 229 15.68 11.35 6.25
C ARG A 229 16.20 12.77 6.29
N ASP A 230 15.99 13.51 5.19
CA ASP A 230 16.67 14.80 4.98
C ASP A 230 15.86 15.97 5.57
N LEU A 231 14.53 15.85 5.63
CA LEU A 231 13.66 16.91 6.12
C LEU A 231 13.14 16.65 7.53
N MET A 232 12.44 15.51 7.75
CA MET A 232 11.82 15.28 9.07
C MET A 232 12.87 15.04 10.15
N ALA A 233 13.84 14.14 9.91
CA ALA A 233 14.84 13.77 10.92
C ALA A 233 15.78 14.92 11.29
N ALA A 234 16.07 15.80 10.34
CA ALA A 234 16.90 16.98 10.58
C ALA A 234 16.17 18.12 11.31
N ASN A 235 14.83 18.10 11.34
CA ASN A 235 14.00 19.21 11.83
C ASN A 235 13.06 18.83 12.97
N THR A 236 13.34 17.76 13.73
CA THR A 236 12.51 17.32 14.86
C THR A 236 12.38 18.39 15.96
N ASP A 237 13.36 19.29 16.11
CA ASP A 237 13.34 20.37 17.09
C ASP A 237 12.49 21.56 16.63
N SER A 238 12.53 21.90 15.33
CA SER A 238 11.86 23.07 14.76
C SER A 238 10.44 22.79 14.27
N LEU A 239 10.13 21.56 13.87
CA LEU A 239 8.79 21.13 13.44
C LEU A 239 8.05 20.43 14.57
N ASN A 240 6.75 20.71 14.69
CA ASN A 240 5.85 19.94 15.55
C ASN A 240 5.45 18.65 14.83
N ILE A 241 6.26 17.58 15.01
CA ILE A 241 6.00 16.27 14.40
C ILE A 241 5.31 15.38 15.42
N GLN A 242 4.08 14.97 15.15
CA GLN A 242 3.29 14.09 16.03
C GLN A 242 3.27 12.66 15.49
N GLY A 243 3.25 11.68 16.40
CA GLY A 243 3.06 10.28 16.08
C GLY A 243 1.59 9.87 16.22
N TYR A 244 1.06 9.16 15.23
CA TYR A 244 -0.24 8.49 15.31
C TYR A 244 -0.03 6.98 15.37
N GLU A 245 -0.36 6.34 16.52
CA GLU A 245 -0.23 4.89 16.69
C GLU A 245 -1.39 4.16 16.00
N TYR A 246 -1.07 3.33 15.01
CA TYR A 246 -2.03 2.41 14.42
C TYR A 246 -2.02 1.06 15.14
N THR A 247 -3.14 0.72 15.76
CA THR A 247 -3.30 -0.51 16.56
C THR A 247 -4.14 -1.58 15.86
N GLY A 248 -4.73 -1.25 14.69
CA GLY A 248 -5.58 -2.15 13.94
C GLY A 248 -4.79 -3.26 13.19
N TYR A 249 -5.54 -4.12 12.51
CA TYR A 249 -4.96 -5.12 11.63
C TYR A 249 -4.25 -4.45 10.43
N ALA A 250 -2.99 -4.79 10.21
CA ALA A 250 -2.28 -4.45 8.98
C ALA A 250 -1.22 -5.50 8.66
N SER A 251 -1.13 -5.86 7.40
CA SER A 251 -0.08 -6.68 6.83
C SER A 251 0.92 -5.80 6.09
N GLN A 252 2.21 -5.98 6.34
CA GLN A 252 3.28 -5.28 5.62
C GLN A 252 3.98 -6.24 4.67
N ILE A 253 3.98 -5.92 3.38
CA ILE A 253 4.66 -6.71 2.36
C ILE A 253 6.04 -6.09 2.11
N THR A 254 7.09 -6.84 2.39
CA THR A 254 8.48 -6.41 2.29
C THR A 254 9.38 -7.40 1.54
N ASP A 255 9.00 -8.68 1.47
CA ASP A 255 9.73 -9.71 0.72
C ASP A 255 8.78 -10.88 0.38
N MET A 256 9.29 -11.88 -0.36
CA MET A 256 8.50 -13.08 -0.72
C MET A 256 8.00 -13.84 0.50
N LYS A 257 8.77 -13.85 1.59
CA LYS A 257 8.34 -14.52 2.82
C LYS A 257 7.15 -13.81 3.45
N SER A 258 7.22 -12.50 3.64
CA SER A 258 6.09 -11.71 4.15
C SER A 258 4.90 -11.76 3.22
N TYR A 259 5.12 -11.72 1.89
CA TYR A 259 4.05 -11.90 0.92
C TYR A 259 3.30 -13.22 1.11
N PHE A 260 4.03 -14.33 1.26
CA PHE A 260 3.43 -15.64 1.50
C PHE A 260 2.71 -15.70 2.84
N GLU A 261 3.39 -15.35 3.93
CA GLU A 261 2.84 -15.42 5.29
C GLU A 261 1.59 -14.55 5.46
N GLU A 262 1.59 -13.32 4.94
CA GLU A 262 0.47 -12.39 5.07
C GLU A 262 -0.75 -12.82 4.23
N ASN A 263 -0.56 -13.43 3.05
CA ASN A 263 -1.67 -14.04 2.31
C ASN A 263 -2.25 -15.24 3.07
N MET A 264 -1.39 -16.12 3.61
CA MET A 264 -1.82 -17.32 4.34
C MET A 264 -2.53 -16.97 5.65
N LYS A 265 -2.17 -15.89 6.33
CA LYS A 265 -2.89 -15.37 7.51
C LYS A 265 -4.36 -15.08 7.23
N LEU A 266 -4.73 -14.75 6.00
CA LEU A 266 -6.13 -14.50 5.63
C LEU A 266 -6.99 -15.77 5.54
N LEU A 267 -6.39 -16.95 5.63
CA LEU A 267 -7.14 -18.21 5.78
C LEU A 267 -7.75 -18.34 7.20
N ASP A 268 -7.26 -17.57 8.14
CA ASP A 268 -7.87 -17.40 9.46
C ASP A 268 -9.05 -16.42 9.39
N GLU A 269 -10.15 -16.76 10.07
CA GLU A 269 -11.41 -16.01 10.02
C GLU A 269 -11.30 -14.63 10.69
N ASP A 270 -10.60 -14.54 11.82
CA ASP A 270 -10.47 -13.30 12.58
C ASP A 270 -9.66 -12.26 11.78
N ASN A 271 -8.58 -12.70 11.13
CA ASN A 271 -7.78 -11.84 10.25
C ASN A 271 -8.57 -11.35 9.04
N ARG A 272 -9.39 -12.24 8.43
CA ARG A 272 -10.27 -11.82 7.33
C ARG A 272 -11.31 -10.81 7.79
N ALA A 273 -11.97 -11.05 8.91
CA ALA A 273 -12.98 -10.14 9.46
C ALA A 273 -12.38 -8.77 9.82
N ALA A 274 -11.13 -8.75 10.32
CA ALA A 274 -10.44 -7.52 10.65
C ALA A 274 -10.07 -6.68 9.41
N LEU A 275 -9.78 -7.34 8.27
CA LEU A 275 -9.44 -6.68 7.02
C LEU A 275 -10.69 -6.34 6.19
N PHE A 276 -11.60 -7.28 5.98
CA PHE A 276 -12.81 -7.14 5.17
C PHE A 276 -14.01 -6.76 6.04
N LYS A 277 -13.96 -5.55 6.60
CA LYS A 277 -14.99 -5.03 7.50
C LYS A 277 -16.33 -4.86 6.81
N SER A 278 -17.41 -5.20 7.49
CA SER A 278 -18.77 -4.87 7.04
C SER A 278 -18.94 -3.35 6.94
N GLY A 279 -19.43 -2.87 5.80
CA GLY A 279 -19.65 -1.44 5.54
C GLY A 279 -18.46 -0.68 4.94
N ASN A 280 -17.25 -1.25 4.98
CA ASN A 280 -16.05 -0.70 4.35
C ASN A 280 -15.44 -1.72 3.38
N SER A 281 -16.17 -2.00 2.28
CA SER A 281 -15.74 -2.99 1.27
C SER A 281 -14.45 -2.56 0.58
N ILE A 282 -13.56 -3.51 0.32
CA ILE A 282 -12.38 -3.25 -0.49
C ILE A 282 -12.78 -3.30 -1.96
N TYR A 283 -12.64 -2.17 -2.64
CA TYR A 283 -12.83 -2.05 -4.08
C TYR A 283 -11.69 -2.72 -4.84
N THR A 284 -11.98 -3.24 -6.01
CA THR A 284 -10.98 -3.83 -6.91
C THR A 284 -11.55 -3.87 -8.32
N LYS A 285 -10.70 -4.07 -9.32
CA LYS A 285 -11.12 -4.25 -10.72
C LYS A 285 -12.14 -5.38 -10.84
N ILE A 286 -13.33 -5.06 -11.33
CA ILE A 286 -14.36 -6.05 -11.66
C ILE A 286 -13.95 -6.74 -12.96
N ARG A 287 -14.15 -8.05 -13.02
CA ARG A 287 -14.01 -8.88 -14.21
C ARG A 287 -15.25 -9.74 -14.35
N ASP A 288 -15.74 -9.90 -15.57
CA ASP A 288 -16.88 -10.74 -15.90
C ASP A 288 -16.44 -12.22 -15.98
N ASP A 289 -15.74 -12.70 -14.96
CA ASP A 289 -15.31 -14.09 -14.85
C ASP A 289 -16.49 -14.98 -14.41
N ASN A 290 -16.53 -16.20 -14.90
CA ASN A 290 -17.53 -17.16 -14.48
C ASN A 290 -17.38 -17.49 -12.99
N PRO A 291 -18.44 -17.89 -12.28
CA PRO A 291 -18.33 -18.44 -10.94
C PRO A 291 -17.36 -19.62 -10.90
N THR A 292 -16.65 -19.77 -9.80
CA THR A 292 -15.76 -20.92 -9.59
C THR A 292 -16.55 -22.24 -9.63
N ARG A 293 -16.02 -23.22 -10.32
CA ARG A 293 -16.62 -24.55 -10.51
C ARG A 293 -15.87 -25.61 -9.73
N TYR A 294 -16.57 -26.33 -8.88
CA TYR A 294 -16.10 -27.52 -8.19
C TYR A 294 -16.63 -28.74 -8.94
N ILE A 295 -15.75 -29.52 -9.54
CA ILE A 295 -16.13 -30.72 -10.30
C ILE A 295 -16.36 -31.88 -9.34
N ASN A 296 -17.26 -32.80 -9.69
CA ASN A 296 -17.60 -33.92 -8.83
C ASN A 296 -16.36 -34.73 -8.42
N GLY A 297 -16.22 -34.95 -7.11
CA GLY A 297 -15.04 -35.59 -6.54
C GLY A 297 -13.92 -34.65 -6.09
N SER A 298 -13.98 -33.39 -6.43
CA SER A 298 -13.03 -32.39 -5.91
C SER A 298 -13.18 -32.17 -4.41
N LYS A 299 -12.09 -31.75 -3.76
CA LYS A 299 -12.07 -31.42 -2.32
C LYS A 299 -11.38 -30.09 -2.10
N ALA A 300 -12.03 -29.21 -1.36
CA ALA A 300 -11.47 -27.93 -0.93
C ALA A 300 -11.62 -27.78 0.59
N LYS A 301 -10.52 -27.51 1.31
CA LYS A 301 -10.52 -27.33 2.76
C LYS A 301 -9.61 -26.16 3.14
N ASN A 302 -10.15 -25.20 3.87
CA ASN A 302 -9.44 -23.98 4.28
C ASN A 302 -8.80 -23.26 3.09
N VAL A 303 -9.59 -22.89 2.09
CA VAL A 303 -9.12 -22.33 0.82
C VAL A 303 -9.82 -21.01 0.54
N MET A 304 -9.05 -20.02 0.15
CA MET A 304 -9.55 -18.77 -0.38
C MET A 304 -9.50 -18.84 -1.91
N VAL A 305 -10.65 -18.74 -2.58
CA VAL A 305 -10.77 -18.95 -4.02
C VAL A 305 -11.40 -17.73 -4.67
N ALA A 306 -10.76 -17.18 -5.68
CA ALA A 306 -11.31 -16.10 -6.51
C ALA A 306 -12.19 -16.66 -7.65
N ASP A 307 -12.80 -15.75 -8.40
CA ASP A 307 -13.71 -16.07 -9.50
C ASP A 307 -13.01 -16.81 -10.66
N GLY A 308 -13.77 -17.56 -11.47
CA GLY A 308 -13.29 -18.20 -12.69
C GLY A 308 -12.47 -19.49 -12.50
N CYS A 309 -12.28 -19.96 -11.28
CA CYS A 309 -11.49 -21.16 -11.02
C CYS A 309 -12.24 -22.44 -11.41
N VAL A 310 -11.49 -23.49 -11.76
CA VAL A 310 -12.01 -24.85 -12.00
C VAL A 310 -11.21 -25.82 -11.12
N ILE A 311 -11.87 -26.52 -10.20
CA ILE A 311 -11.22 -27.42 -9.26
C ILE A 311 -11.73 -28.83 -9.49
N GLU A 312 -10.84 -29.74 -9.98
CA GLU A 312 -11.10 -31.16 -10.17
C GLU A 312 -10.31 -32.04 -9.19
N GLY A 313 -9.26 -31.51 -8.59
CA GLY A 313 -8.40 -32.18 -7.62
C GLY A 313 -8.72 -31.84 -6.14
N THR A 314 -7.71 -31.96 -5.30
CA THR A 314 -7.79 -31.64 -3.86
C THR A 314 -6.95 -30.41 -3.57
N VAL A 315 -7.54 -29.43 -2.88
CA VAL A 315 -6.87 -28.20 -2.45
C VAL A 315 -7.04 -28.01 -0.95
N GLU A 316 -5.95 -27.78 -0.25
CA GLU A 316 -5.95 -27.58 1.20
C GLU A 316 -5.06 -26.39 1.57
N ASN A 317 -5.52 -25.56 2.53
CA ASN A 317 -4.77 -24.47 3.13
C ASN A 317 -4.04 -23.60 2.07
N SER A 318 -4.79 -23.07 1.10
CA SER A 318 -4.22 -22.40 -0.08
C SER A 318 -5.04 -21.20 -0.51
N VAL A 319 -4.39 -20.27 -1.24
CA VAL A 319 -5.02 -19.10 -1.85
C VAL A 319 -4.95 -19.22 -3.38
N LEU A 320 -6.10 -19.24 -4.03
CA LEU A 320 -6.23 -19.36 -5.49
C LEU A 320 -6.72 -18.04 -6.08
N SER A 321 -5.91 -17.47 -6.98
CA SER A 321 -6.28 -16.29 -7.74
C SER A 321 -7.23 -16.63 -8.89
N ARG A 322 -7.73 -15.59 -9.57
CA ARG A 322 -8.72 -15.72 -10.65
C ARG A 322 -8.25 -16.69 -11.75
N GLY A 323 -9.17 -17.51 -12.26
CA GLY A 323 -8.94 -18.37 -13.42
C GLY A 323 -8.03 -19.58 -13.17
N VAL A 324 -7.66 -19.89 -11.93
CA VAL A 324 -6.82 -21.04 -11.59
C VAL A 324 -7.55 -22.35 -11.93
N LYS A 325 -6.81 -23.28 -12.56
CA LYS A 325 -7.32 -24.61 -12.90
C LYS A 325 -6.52 -25.69 -12.17
N ILE A 326 -7.22 -26.55 -11.44
CA ILE A 326 -6.64 -27.70 -10.73
C ILE A 326 -7.13 -28.98 -11.40
N GLY A 327 -6.21 -29.73 -12.01
CA GLY A 327 -6.50 -30.97 -12.74
C GLY A 327 -6.95 -32.13 -11.86
N LYS A 328 -7.40 -33.21 -12.50
CA LYS A 328 -7.88 -34.42 -11.85
C LYS A 328 -6.78 -35.06 -11.00
N ASN A 329 -7.14 -35.51 -9.80
CA ASN A 329 -6.21 -36.15 -8.87
C ASN A 329 -4.99 -35.28 -8.47
N ALA A 330 -4.93 -34.02 -8.90
CA ALA A 330 -3.91 -33.10 -8.43
C ALA A 330 -4.12 -32.79 -6.93
N LYS A 331 -3.02 -32.57 -6.23
CA LYS A 331 -3.01 -32.17 -4.81
C LYS A 331 -2.25 -30.87 -4.68
N VAL A 332 -2.90 -29.88 -4.07
CA VAL A 332 -2.33 -28.57 -3.80
C VAL A 332 -2.50 -28.29 -2.31
N LYS A 333 -1.39 -27.98 -1.64
CA LYS A 333 -1.42 -27.69 -0.20
C LYS A 333 -0.44 -26.60 0.15
N ASN A 334 -0.81 -25.70 1.06
CA ASN A 334 0.01 -24.59 1.54
C ASN A 334 0.55 -23.70 0.40
N CYS A 335 -0.26 -23.45 -0.64
CA CYS A 335 0.17 -22.75 -1.84
C CYS A 335 -0.59 -21.43 -2.06
N ILE A 336 0.08 -20.50 -2.73
CA ILE A 336 -0.56 -19.34 -3.35
C ILE A 336 -0.42 -19.51 -4.87
N LEU A 337 -1.55 -19.70 -5.56
CA LEU A 337 -1.58 -19.84 -7.01
C LEU A 337 -2.03 -18.52 -7.62
N LEU A 338 -1.17 -17.96 -8.47
CA LEU A 338 -1.44 -16.69 -9.15
C LEU A 338 -2.42 -16.87 -10.29
N GLN A 339 -2.88 -15.75 -10.84
CA GLN A 339 -3.90 -15.71 -11.87
C GLN A 339 -3.57 -16.60 -13.08
N ASP A 340 -4.60 -17.32 -13.57
CA ASP A 340 -4.57 -18.19 -14.74
C ASP A 340 -3.55 -19.36 -14.65
N THR A 341 -3.07 -19.70 -13.43
CA THR A 341 -2.21 -20.85 -13.20
C THR A 341 -2.96 -22.15 -13.49
N VAL A 342 -2.32 -23.06 -14.22
CA VAL A 342 -2.84 -24.40 -14.50
C VAL A 342 -1.98 -25.44 -13.79
N ILE A 343 -2.62 -26.27 -12.97
CA ILE A 343 -2.03 -27.42 -12.30
C ILE A 343 -2.52 -28.67 -13.05
N GLU A 344 -1.59 -29.38 -13.64
CA GLU A 344 -1.87 -30.57 -14.45
C GLU A 344 -2.44 -31.74 -13.64
N ASP A 345 -3.06 -32.69 -14.33
CA ASP A 345 -3.62 -33.91 -13.72
C ASP A 345 -2.54 -34.68 -12.94
N GLY A 346 -2.89 -35.08 -11.70
CA GLY A 346 -1.99 -35.86 -10.85
C GLY A 346 -0.80 -35.11 -10.26
N ALA A 347 -0.63 -33.81 -10.53
CA ALA A 347 0.45 -33.02 -9.95
C ALA A 347 0.31 -32.91 -8.42
N ASN A 348 1.45 -32.83 -7.72
CA ASN A 348 1.50 -32.65 -6.27
C ASN A 348 2.35 -31.44 -5.91
N LEU A 349 1.75 -30.44 -5.27
CA LEU A 349 2.38 -29.19 -4.83
C LEU A 349 2.14 -29.03 -3.33
N GLU A 350 3.23 -28.77 -2.60
CA GLU A 350 3.19 -28.52 -1.16
C GLU A 350 4.18 -27.42 -0.76
#